data_d41290c51acbb3c9af18baa5436201e8
#
_entry.id   d41290c51acbb3c9af18baa5436201e8
#
_cell.length_a   1.000
_cell.length_b   1.000
_cell.length_c   1.000
_cell.angle_alpha   90.00
_cell.angle_beta   90.00
_cell.angle_gamma   90.00
#
_symmetry.space_group_name_H-M   'P 1'
#
loop_
_entity.id
_entity.type
_entity.pdbx_description
1 polymer ?
#
loop_
_entity_poly.entity_id
_entity_poly.type
_entity_poly.pdbx_seq_one_letter_code
_entity_poly.pdbx_strand_id
1 'polypeptide(L)'
;TQDTTYGKAFDEYIHKAEEATGLEIETIACPTNTDDRQAKITTILSSGDDSIDVVTINDEMMSGFKNTGYLEPLQDTVMTPEIMENFPQKYMQEMTMVGDNVYSVPCFMDVLAFWVDEEKMANAGLTEIKTKEDFEKYVEANSSDGKYGYGDAWEKTYVFNSIGTFVNLFGGDYYDWTNPKTQEAVKFMYDMMKKKETPISQLADQYDPMMQKFFDGEYAS
;
A
#
# COMPACT_ATOMS: atom_id res chain seq x y z
N THR A 1 6.30 12.44 -6.37
CA THR A 1 5.88 11.45 -7.37
C THR A 1 5.59 12.17 -8.68
N GLN A 2 6.45 12.04 -9.68
CA GLN A 2 6.19 12.50 -11.04
C GLN A 2 5.33 11.46 -11.79
N ASP A 3 4.36 10.90 -11.12
CA ASP A 3 3.33 10.11 -11.72
C ASP A 3 2.43 11.05 -12.53
N THR A 4 2.19 10.74 -13.78
CA THR A 4 1.37 11.55 -14.67
C THR A 4 -0.07 11.72 -14.18
N THR A 5 -0.54 10.84 -13.30
CA THR A 5 -1.87 10.87 -12.71
C THR A 5 -1.98 11.92 -11.59
N TYR A 6 -0.95 12.05 -10.77
CA TYR A 6 -0.93 12.99 -9.64
C TYR A 6 -0.06 14.23 -9.88
N GLY A 7 0.71 14.26 -10.97
CA GLY A 7 1.69 15.31 -11.24
C GLY A 7 1.13 16.73 -11.16
N LYS A 8 0.00 16.98 -11.82
CA LYS A 8 -0.63 18.32 -11.79
C LYS A 8 -1.16 18.70 -10.41
N ALA A 9 -1.76 17.77 -9.68
CA ALA A 9 -2.25 18.03 -8.33
C ALA A 9 -1.09 18.28 -7.36
N PHE A 10 0.02 17.56 -7.55
CA PHE A 10 1.23 17.79 -6.78
C PHE A 10 1.87 19.13 -7.09
N ASP A 11 1.97 19.54 -8.35
CA ASP A 11 2.48 20.85 -8.76
C ASP A 11 1.63 22.00 -8.16
N GLU A 12 0.29 21.86 -8.19
CA GLU A 12 -0.61 22.82 -7.54
C GLU A 12 -0.40 22.89 -6.02
N TYR A 13 -0.13 21.74 -5.40
CA TYR A 13 0.16 21.67 -3.96
C TYR A 13 1.48 22.38 -3.63
N ILE A 14 2.53 22.17 -4.41
CA ILE A 14 3.82 22.85 -4.25
C ILE A 14 3.64 24.37 -4.41
N HIS A 15 2.97 24.85 -5.47
CA HIS A 15 2.71 26.28 -5.66
C HIS A 15 1.96 26.91 -4.48
N LYS A 16 0.96 26.24 -3.93
CA LYS A 16 0.26 26.72 -2.73
C LYS A 16 1.17 26.79 -1.50
N ALA A 17 2.09 25.83 -1.36
CA ALA A 17 3.06 25.85 -0.28
C ALA A 17 4.06 26.99 -0.43
N GLU A 18 4.56 27.26 -1.65
CA GLU A 18 5.42 28.40 -1.96
C GLU A 18 4.72 29.74 -1.67
N GLU A 19 3.47 29.89 -2.11
CA GLU A 19 2.66 31.09 -1.83
C GLU A 19 2.44 31.30 -0.32
N ALA A 20 2.19 30.23 0.43
CA ALA A 20 1.91 30.31 1.86
C ALA A 20 3.17 30.59 2.71
N THR A 21 4.33 30.12 2.26
CA THR A 21 5.59 30.19 3.02
C THR A 21 6.54 31.26 2.53
N GLY A 22 6.42 31.68 1.28
CA GLY A 22 7.37 32.56 0.59
C GLY A 22 8.71 31.87 0.26
N LEU A 23 8.78 30.54 0.35
CA LEU A 23 9.95 29.74 0.01
C LEU A 23 9.84 29.27 -1.44
N GLU A 24 10.98 29.07 -2.10
CA GLU A 24 11.10 28.37 -3.37
C GLU A 24 11.33 26.88 -3.06
N ILE A 25 10.51 25.99 -3.64
CA ILE A 25 10.55 24.57 -3.35
C ILE A 25 11.05 23.79 -4.56
N GLU A 26 12.26 23.26 -4.47
CA GLU A 26 12.81 22.35 -5.47
C GLU A 26 12.37 20.91 -5.19
N THR A 27 11.79 20.24 -6.19
CA THR A 27 11.36 18.86 -6.07
C THR A 27 12.31 17.90 -6.77
N ILE A 28 12.80 16.91 -6.05
CA ILE A 28 13.72 15.89 -6.58
C ILE A 28 12.97 14.57 -6.71
N ALA A 29 12.82 14.09 -7.95
CA ALA A 29 12.16 12.83 -8.23
C ALA A 29 12.95 11.62 -7.70
N CYS A 30 12.25 10.70 -7.05
CA CYS A 30 12.77 9.39 -6.70
C CYS A 30 12.30 8.33 -7.69
N PRO A 31 13.00 7.17 -7.77
CA PRO A 31 12.53 6.01 -8.53
C PRO A 31 11.11 5.59 -8.11
N THR A 32 10.33 5.09 -9.05
CA THR A 32 8.98 4.56 -8.78
C THR A 32 9.03 3.21 -8.06
N ASN A 33 10.05 2.40 -8.32
CA ASN A 33 10.28 1.15 -7.60
C ASN A 33 10.61 1.42 -6.13
N THR A 34 9.96 0.71 -5.22
CA THR A 34 10.09 0.92 -3.76
C THR A 34 11.49 0.65 -3.24
N ASP A 35 12.14 -0.44 -3.67
CA ASP A 35 13.49 -0.81 -3.22
C ASP A 35 14.52 0.22 -3.67
N ASP A 36 14.46 0.63 -4.95
CA ASP A 36 15.37 1.64 -5.51
C ASP A 36 15.16 3.01 -4.85
N ARG A 37 13.92 3.36 -4.54
CA ARG A 37 13.59 4.59 -3.81
C ARG A 37 14.17 4.55 -2.41
N GLN A 38 13.98 3.48 -1.68
CA GLN A 38 14.53 3.31 -0.33
C GLN A 38 16.05 3.38 -0.35
N ALA A 39 16.69 2.72 -1.31
CA ALA A 39 18.15 2.74 -1.45
C ALA A 39 18.67 4.16 -1.72
N LYS A 40 18.01 4.91 -2.62
CA LYS A 40 18.37 6.31 -2.92
C LYS A 40 18.23 7.20 -1.68
N ILE A 41 17.09 7.15 -0.99
CA ILE A 41 16.84 7.95 0.21
C ILE A 41 17.82 7.59 1.32
N THR A 42 18.05 6.29 1.55
CA THR A 42 19.04 5.83 2.55
C THR A 42 20.43 6.37 2.26
N THR A 43 20.85 6.36 0.99
CA THR A 43 22.14 6.89 0.58
C THR A 43 22.28 8.39 0.88
N ILE A 44 21.25 9.17 0.54
CA ILE A 44 21.21 10.61 0.82
C ILE A 44 21.29 10.87 2.33
N LEU A 45 20.39 10.28 3.10
CA LEU A 45 20.33 10.51 4.55
C LEU A 45 21.59 10.03 5.28
N SER A 46 22.18 8.90 4.87
CA SER A 46 23.38 8.36 5.52
C SER A 46 24.66 9.10 5.15
N SER A 47 24.68 9.81 4.04
CA SER A 47 25.86 10.61 3.63
C SER A 47 26.01 11.91 4.43
N GLY A 48 24.98 12.32 5.18
CA GLY A 48 24.93 13.61 5.84
C GLY A 48 24.77 14.77 4.84
N ASP A 49 24.19 14.51 3.68
CA ASP A 49 23.86 15.52 2.67
C ASP A 49 22.76 16.43 3.24
N ASP A 50 23.09 17.70 3.41
CA ASP A 50 22.21 18.74 3.96
C ASP A 50 21.42 19.51 2.89
N SER A 51 21.47 19.05 1.63
CA SER A 51 20.72 19.64 0.52
C SER A 51 19.24 19.23 0.49
N ILE A 52 18.84 18.24 1.30
CA ILE A 52 17.47 17.72 1.35
C ILE A 52 16.82 18.08 2.68
N ASP A 53 15.85 18.97 2.66
CA ASP A 53 15.11 19.40 3.85
C ASP A 53 13.96 18.46 4.21
N VAL A 54 13.26 17.90 3.21
CA VAL A 54 12.08 17.06 3.41
C VAL A 54 12.10 15.85 2.49
N VAL A 55 11.79 14.68 3.02
CA VAL A 55 11.63 13.44 2.24
C VAL A 55 10.20 12.90 2.36
N THR A 56 9.64 12.45 1.25
CA THR A 56 8.38 11.69 1.26
C THR A 56 8.71 10.20 1.23
N ILE A 57 8.25 9.46 2.22
CA ILE A 57 8.51 8.03 2.39
C ILE A 57 7.20 7.27 2.63
N ASN A 58 7.21 5.98 2.34
CA ASN A 58 6.13 5.07 2.67
C ASN A 58 6.32 4.54 4.10
N ASP A 59 5.25 3.99 4.68
CA ASP A 59 5.25 3.41 6.03
C ASP A 59 6.29 2.31 6.20
N GLU A 60 6.50 1.47 5.17
CA GLU A 60 7.50 0.41 5.18
C GLU A 60 8.92 0.94 5.41
N MET A 61 9.22 2.13 4.88
CA MET A 61 10.53 2.78 5.05
C MET A 61 10.65 3.44 6.41
N MET A 62 9.54 3.88 7.01
CA MET A 62 9.52 4.64 8.25
C MET A 62 10.18 3.88 9.40
N SER A 63 9.92 2.57 9.53
CA SER A 63 10.52 1.74 10.57
C SER A 63 12.04 1.68 10.49
N GLY A 64 12.59 1.76 9.28
CA GLY A 64 14.03 1.81 9.04
C GLY A 64 14.64 3.16 9.39
N PHE A 65 13.94 4.26 9.16
CA PHE A 65 14.50 5.61 9.33
C PHE A 65 14.31 6.21 10.72
N LYS A 66 13.17 6.00 11.37
CA LYS A 66 12.88 6.60 12.69
C LYS A 66 13.84 6.16 13.81
N ASN A 67 14.56 5.04 13.64
CA ASN A 67 15.52 4.52 14.62
C ASN A 67 16.98 4.82 14.27
N THR A 68 17.24 5.49 13.15
CA THR A 68 18.64 5.71 12.67
C THR A 68 19.25 7.03 13.10
N GLY A 69 18.42 7.96 13.59
CA GLY A 69 18.84 9.34 13.86
C GLY A 69 18.99 10.21 12.60
N TYR A 70 18.42 9.78 11.46
CA TYR A 70 18.43 10.56 10.22
C TYR A 70 17.28 11.57 10.16
N LEU A 71 16.24 11.38 10.95
CA LEU A 71 15.06 12.25 10.97
C LEU A 71 15.05 13.08 12.26
N GLU A 72 14.67 14.35 12.13
CA GLU A 72 14.49 15.24 13.27
C GLU A 72 13.16 14.96 13.98
N PRO A 73 13.11 15.02 15.32
CA PRO A 73 11.87 14.98 16.08
C PRO A 73 11.01 16.22 15.82
N LEU A 74 9.73 16.03 15.56
CA LEU A 74 8.81 17.07 15.11
C LEU A 74 7.79 17.55 16.16
N GLN A 75 7.71 16.90 17.33
CA GLN A 75 6.69 17.20 18.36
C GLN A 75 6.75 18.62 18.91
N ASP A 76 7.94 19.23 18.91
CA ASP A 76 8.15 20.58 19.45
C ASP A 76 8.04 21.67 18.37
N THR A 77 7.82 21.30 17.12
CA THR A 77 7.79 22.21 15.97
C THR A 77 6.51 22.09 15.14
N VAL A 78 6.38 21.02 14.39
CA VAL A 78 5.28 20.80 13.42
C VAL A 78 4.18 19.92 14.00
N MET A 79 4.54 18.85 14.70
CA MET A 79 3.60 17.85 15.21
C MET A 79 3.26 18.07 16.67
N THR A 80 2.78 19.29 16.97
CA THR A 80 2.31 19.62 18.33
C THR A 80 1.15 18.71 18.76
N PRO A 81 0.89 18.58 20.08
CA PRO A 81 -0.24 17.77 20.57
C PRO A 81 -1.58 18.10 19.90
N GLU A 82 -1.86 19.39 19.64
CA GLU A 82 -3.06 19.85 18.95
C GLU A 82 -3.13 19.34 17.50
N ILE A 83 -2.02 19.35 16.79
CA ILE A 83 -1.94 18.82 15.40
C ILE A 83 -2.11 17.30 15.43
N MET A 84 -1.47 16.59 16.37
CA MET A 84 -1.54 15.14 16.48
C MET A 84 -2.96 14.62 16.77
N GLU A 85 -3.81 15.40 17.42
CA GLU A 85 -5.23 15.03 17.67
C GLU A 85 -6.03 14.81 16.37
N ASN A 86 -5.58 15.38 15.25
CA ASN A 86 -6.24 15.20 13.94
C ASN A 86 -5.94 13.85 13.27
N PHE A 87 -5.03 13.05 13.82
CA PHE A 87 -4.63 11.76 13.25
C PHE A 87 -5.07 10.59 14.13
N PRO A 88 -5.29 9.38 13.56
CA PRO A 88 -5.58 8.19 14.34
C PRO A 88 -4.44 7.88 15.31
N GLN A 89 -4.71 7.91 16.62
CA GLN A 89 -3.67 7.80 17.65
C GLN A 89 -2.88 6.49 17.59
N LYS A 90 -3.56 5.38 17.29
CA LYS A 90 -2.90 4.08 17.11
C LYS A 90 -1.89 4.13 15.96
N TYR A 91 -2.27 4.71 14.82
CA TYR A 91 -1.37 4.88 13.68
C TYR A 91 -0.15 5.74 14.07
N MET A 92 -0.38 6.87 14.76
CA MET A 92 0.71 7.73 15.21
C MET A 92 1.71 6.95 16.07
N GLN A 93 1.25 6.22 17.06
CA GLN A 93 2.10 5.45 17.97
C GLN A 93 2.89 4.35 17.27
N GLU A 94 2.27 3.61 16.38
CA GLU A 94 2.90 2.46 15.71
C GLU A 94 3.85 2.89 14.59
N MET A 95 3.45 3.88 13.79
CA MET A 95 4.16 4.21 12.56
C MET A 95 5.12 5.40 12.69
N THR A 96 4.70 6.47 13.37
CA THR A 96 5.45 7.73 13.33
C THR A 96 6.31 7.99 14.56
N MET A 97 6.06 7.29 15.67
CA MET A 97 6.69 7.59 16.97
C MET A 97 7.77 6.58 17.35
N VAL A 98 8.74 7.08 18.14
CA VAL A 98 9.67 6.29 18.95
C VAL A 98 9.70 6.92 20.35
N GLY A 99 9.12 6.25 21.34
CA GLY A 99 8.86 6.86 22.63
C GLY A 99 7.90 8.06 22.49
N ASP A 100 8.30 9.20 23.01
CA ASP A 100 7.51 10.44 22.92
C ASP A 100 7.85 11.29 21.68
N ASN A 101 8.85 10.89 20.88
CA ASN A 101 9.27 11.63 19.71
C ASN A 101 8.47 11.22 18.48
N VAL A 102 8.03 12.21 17.70
CA VAL A 102 7.32 12.05 16.42
C VAL A 102 8.26 12.37 15.27
N TYR A 103 8.41 11.49 14.28
CA TYR A 103 9.39 11.62 13.21
C TYR A 103 8.79 11.83 11.81
N SER A 104 7.46 11.85 11.67
CA SER A 104 6.83 12.14 10.38
C SER A 104 5.49 12.82 10.54
N VAL A 105 5.09 13.53 9.47
CA VAL A 105 3.74 14.06 9.26
C VAL A 105 3.03 13.14 8.29
N PRO A 106 1.94 12.44 8.68
CA PRO A 106 1.14 11.67 7.73
C PRO A 106 0.53 12.61 6.68
N CYS A 107 0.79 12.37 5.40
CA CYS A 107 0.28 13.23 4.32
C CYS A 107 -0.75 12.53 3.43
N PHE A 108 -0.65 11.22 3.27
CA PHE A 108 -1.62 10.40 2.54
C PHE A 108 -1.92 9.14 3.35
N MET A 109 -3.15 8.64 3.21
CA MET A 109 -3.55 7.36 3.78
C MET A 109 -4.30 6.59 2.71
N ASP A 110 -3.79 5.41 2.38
CA ASP A 110 -4.41 4.49 1.43
C ASP A 110 -5.17 3.40 2.16
N VAL A 111 -6.14 2.85 1.49
CA VAL A 111 -6.85 1.64 1.91
C VAL A 111 -6.83 0.62 0.78
N LEU A 112 -6.58 -0.63 1.11
CA LEU A 112 -6.78 -1.71 0.16
C LEU A 112 -8.27 -1.95 0.00
N ALA A 113 -8.73 -1.96 -1.25
CA ALA A 113 -10.13 -2.17 -1.59
C ALA A 113 -10.24 -3.33 -2.58
N PHE A 114 -11.26 -4.16 -2.37
CA PHE A 114 -11.61 -5.21 -3.31
C PHE A 114 -12.49 -4.63 -4.41
N TRP A 115 -11.95 -4.52 -5.61
CA TRP A 115 -12.64 -4.01 -6.78
C TRP A 115 -13.35 -5.15 -7.49
N VAL A 116 -14.60 -4.94 -7.84
CA VAL A 116 -15.42 -5.92 -8.56
C VAL A 116 -16.11 -5.29 -9.76
N ASP A 117 -16.27 -6.08 -10.80
CA ASP A 117 -17.14 -5.76 -11.92
C ASP A 117 -18.60 -6.07 -11.51
N GLU A 118 -19.47 -5.04 -11.50
CA GLU A 118 -20.87 -5.18 -11.07
C GLU A 118 -21.67 -6.13 -11.95
N GLU A 119 -21.39 -6.18 -13.26
CA GLU A 119 -22.06 -7.09 -14.19
C GLU A 119 -21.66 -8.54 -13.88
N LYS A 120 -20.40 -8.79 -13.63
CA LYS A 120 -19.90 -10.11 -13.21
C LYS A 120 -20.43 -10.50 -11.84
N MET A 121 -20.60 -9.55 -10.92
CA MET A 121 -21.21 -9.79 -9.62
C MET A 121 -22.69 -10.21 -9.77
N ALA A 122 -23.44 -9.51 -10.61
CA ALA A 122 -24.83 -9.88 -10.91
C ALA A 122 -24.94 -11.26 -11.61
N ASN A 123 -24.03 -11.58 -12.54
CA ASN A 123 -23.97 -12.88 -13.20
C ASN A 123 -23.65 -14.02 -12.22
N ALA A 124 -22.91 -13.76 -11.16
CA ALA A 124 -22.71 -14.68 -10.05
C ALA A 124 -23.94 -14.81 -9.13
N GLY A 125 -25.00 -14.04 -9.38
CA GLY A 125 -26.20 -14.01 -8.54
C GLY A 125 -25.94 -13.37 -7.17
N LEU A 126 -25.07 -12.37 -7.15
CA LEU A 126 -24.72 -11.60 -5.96
C LEU A 126 -25.10 -10.12 -6.16
N THR A 127 -25.48 -9.46 -5.08
CA THR A 127 -25.68 -8.01 -5.03
C THR A 127 -24.63 -7.30 -4.18
N GLU A 128 -23.88 -8.05 -3.39
CA GLU A 128 -22.78 -7.60 -2.53
C GLU A 128 -21.87 -8.79 -2.17
N ILE A 129 -20.65 -8.50 -1.73
CA ILE A 129 -19.70 -9.50 -1.24
C ILE A 129 -19.34 -9.09 0.20
N LYS A 130 -19.85 -9.84 1.17
CA LYS A 130 -19.64 -9.59 2.60
C LYS A 130 -18.99 -10.76 3.32
N THR A 131 -19.10 -11.94 2.79
CA THR A 131 -18.60 -13.17 3.41
C THR A 131 -17.56 -13.84 2.53
N LYS A 132 -16.82 -14.78 3.12
CA LYS A 132 -15.92 -15.65 2.37
C LYS A 132 -16.66 -16.43 1.30
N GLU A 133 -17.85 -16.94 1.62
CA GLU A 133 -18.70 -17.70 0.72
C GLU A 133 -19.16 -16.86 -0.48
N ASP A 134 -19.49 -15.57 -0.28
CA ASP A 134 -19.83 -14.67 -1.37
C ASP A 134 -18.61 -14.43 -2.27
N PHE A 135 -17.42 -14.23 -1.67
CA PHE A 135 -16.17 -14.09 -2.41
C PHE A 135 -15.85 -15.34 -3.23
N GLU A 136 -15.88 -16.53 -2.62
CA GLU A 136 -15.64 -17.81 -3.32
C GLU A 136 -16.63 -17.99 -4.47
N LYS A 137 -17.91 -17.70 -4.27
CA LYS A 137 -18.96 -17.78 -5.29
C LYS A 137 -18.69 -16.81 -6.45
N TYR A 138 -18.30 -15.56 -6.15
CA TYR A 138 -17.93 -14.58 -7.16
C TYR A 138 -16.74 -15.04 -7.99
N VAL A 139 -15.69 -15.47 -7.33
CA VAL A 139 -14.45 -15.90 -7.96
C VAL A 139 -14.67 -17.14 -8.83
N GLU A 140 -15.36 -18.16 -8.31
CA GLU A 140 -15.68 -19.38 -9.04
C GLU A 140 -16.52 -19.11 -10.30
N ALA A 141 -17.56 -18.29 -10.18
CA ALA A 141 -18.46 -17.97 -11.29
C ALA A 141 -17.77 -17.21 -12.45
N ASN A 142 -16.68 -16.51 -12.12
CA ASN A 142 -15.95 -15.69 -13.09
C ASN A 142 -14.61 -16.30 -13.52
N SER A 143 -14.35 -17.56 -13.18
CA SER A 143 -13.13 -18.30 -13.54
C SER A 143 -13.41 -19.31 -14.63
N SER A 144 -12.93 -19.07 -15.86
CA SER A 144 -13.04 -19.99 -17.00
C SER A 144 -12.11 -19.61 -18.13
N ASP A 145 -11.54 -20.61 -18.81
CA ASP A 145 -10.85 -20.48 -20.12
C ASP A 145 -9.90 -19.27 -20.27
N GLY A 146 -8.96 -19.12 -19.33
CA GLY A 146 -7.97 -18.04 -19.34
C GLY A 146 -8.50 -16.72 -18.78
N LYS A 147 -9.67 -16.73 -18.17
CA LYS A 147 -10.20 -15.67 -17.33
C LYS A 147 -10.20 -16.10 -15.88
N TYR A 148 -9.93 -15.18 -14.99
CA TYR A 148 -9.71 -15.46 -13.58
C TYR A 148 -10.62 -14.60 -12.72
N GLY A 149 -11.26 -15.22 -11.76
CA GLY A 149 -12.18 -14.55 -10.83
C GLY A 149 -11.48 -13.58 -9.89
N TYR A 150 -10.19 -13.81 -9.62
CA TYR A 150 -9.37 -12.98 -8.76
C TYR A 150 -8.02 -12.67 -9.41
N GLY A 151 -7.62 -11.39 -9.34
CA GLY A 151 -6.31 -10.90 -9.74
C GLY A 151 -5.74 -9.93 -8.71
N ASP A 152 -4.42 -9.98 -8.50
CA ASP A 152 -3.73 -9.08 -7.57
C ASP A 152 -2.24 -8.99 -7.92
N ALA A 153 -1.50 -8.09 -7.28
CA ALA A 153 -0.07 -7.93 -7.45
C ALA A 153 0.70 -8.86 -6.50
N TRP A 154 1.01 -10.08 -6.95
CA TRP A 154 1.71 -11.08 -6.13
C TRP A 154 3.21 -11.20 -6.43
N GLU A 155 3.78 -10.28 -7.17
CA GLU A 155 5.24 -10.20 -7.26
C GLU A 155 5.82 -10.00 -5.84
N LYS A 156 7.01 -10.51 -5.59
CA LYS A 156 7.64 -10.61 -4.24
C LYS A 156 7.65 -9.29 -3.44
N THR A 157 7.70 -8.15 -4.14
CA THR A 157 7.73 -6.82 -3.51
C THR A 157 6.34 -6.37 -3.01
N TYR A 158 5.25 -6.95 -3.55
CA TYR A 158 3.88 -6.50 -3.29
C TYR A 158 3.00 -7.55 -2.59
N VAL A 159 3.33 -8.85 -2.72
CA VAL A 159 2.50 -9.95 -2.20
C VAL A 159 2.22 -9.88 -0.70
N PHE A 160 3.07 -9.19 0.06
CA PHE A 160 2.88 -9.01 1.50
C PHE A 160 1.57 -8.28 1.83
N ASN A 161 1.12 -7.36 0.98
CA ASN A 161 -0.16 -6.68 1.12
C ASN A 161 -1.34 -7.66 1.02
N SER A 162 -1.31 -8.53 0.01
CA SER A 162 -2.33 -9.56 -0.17
C SER A 162 -2.32 -10.56 0.97
N ILE A 163 -1.15 -11.04 1.38
CA ILE A 163 -1.01 -11.96 2.51
C ILE A 163 -1.56 -11.30 3.78
N GLY A 164 -1.18 -10.06 4.08
CA GLY A 164 -1.66 -9.32 5.23
C GLY A 164 -3.18 -9.14 5.23
N THR A 165 -3.75 -8.84 4.06
CA THR A 165 -5.19 -8.70 3.87
C THR A 165 -5.92 -10.01 4.15
N PHE A 166 -5.51 -11.11 3.51
CA PHE A 166 -6.14 -12.41 3.73
C PHE A 166 -5.96 -12.90 5.17
N VAL A 167 -4.77 -12.76 5.75
CA VAL A 167 -4.53 -13.12 7.15
C VAL A 167 -5.47 -12.36 8.08
N ASN A 168 -5.65 -11.06 7.88
CA ASN A 168 -6.56 -10.24 8.66
C ASN A 168 -8.02 -10.67 8.49
N LEU A 169 -8.47 -10.93 7.24
CA LEU A 169 -9.82 -11.40 6.94
C LEU A 169 -10.14 -12.76 7.57
N PHE A 170 -9.14 -13.63 7.69
CA PHE A 170 -9.28 -14.93 8.36
C PHE A 170 -9.18 -14.86 9.89
N GLY A 171 -8.86 -13.69 10.44
CA GLY A 171 -8.64 -13.49 11.88
C GLY A 171 -7.33 -14.08 12.38
N GLY A 172 -6.32 -14.15 11.51
CA GLY A 172 -4.96 -14.57 11.84
C GLY A 172 -4.11 -13.40 12.37
N ASP A 173 -2.82 -13.69 12.52
CA ASP A 173 -1.80 -12.70 12.87
C ASP A 173 -0.67 -12.79 11.84
N TYR A 174 -0.41 -11.70 11.13
CA TYR A 174 0.64 -11.63 10.11
C TYR A 174 2.04 -11.91 10.68
N TYR A 175 2.27 -11.62 11.94
CA TYR A 175 3.54 -11.85 12.62
C TYR A 175 3.64 -13.22 13.30
N ASP A 176 2.56 -13.98 13.38
CA ASP A 176 2.55 -15.37 13.91
C ASP A 176 2.18 -16.39 12.83
N TRP A 177 3.20 -16.96 12.20
CA TRP A 177 3.06 -18.01 11.18
C TRP A 177 2.74 -19.41 11.73
N THR A 178 2.72 -19.57 13.05
CA THR A 178 2.25 -20.80 13.71
C THR A 178 0.75 -20.76 13.99
N ASN A 179 0.13 -19.58 13.88
CA ASN A 179 -1.31 -19.40 14.07
C ASN A 179 -2.09 -20.15 12.98
N PRO A 180 -3.02 -21.06 13.35
CA PRO A 180 -3.80 -21.83 12.38
C PRO A 180 -4.59 -20.97 11.39
N LYS A 181 -5.06 -19.79 11.79
CA LYS A 181 -5.79 -18.86 10.91
C LYS A 181 -4.89 -18.20 9.89
N THR A 182 -3.66 -17.87 10.27
CA THR A 182 -2.64 -17.39 9.33
C THR A 182 -2.33 -18.46 8.27
N GLN A 183 -2.15 -19.70 8.70
CA GLN A 183 -1.91 -20.85 7.80
C GLN A 183 -3.12 -21.12 6.89
N GLU A 184 -4.34 -21.01 7.41
CA GLU A 184 -5.58 -21.15 6.64
C GLU A 184 -5.68 -20.10 5.53
N ALA A 185 -5.34 -18.83 5.83
CA ALA A 185 -5.34 -17.74 4.86
C ALA A 185 -4.37 -17.98 3.70
N VAL A 186 -3.12 -18.35 4.01
CA VAL A 186 -2.10 -18.65 2.98
C VAL A 186 -2.49 -19.89 2.16
N LYS A 187 -3.04 -20.90 2.83
CA LYS A 187 -3.56 -22.09 2.12
C LYS A 187 -4.70 -21.70 1.17
N PHE A 188 -5.59 -20.81 1.56
CA PHE A 188 -6.68 -20.32 0.73
C PHE A 188 -6.15 -19.65 -0.56
N MET A 189 -5.16 -18.77 -0.46
CA MET A 189 -4.49 -18.16 -1.62
C MET A 189 -3.88 -19.23 -2.55
N TYR A 190 -3.22 -20.23 -1.98
CA TYR A 190 -2.66 -21.34 -2.75
C TYR A 190 -3.75 -22.18 -3.43
N ASP A 191 -4.86 -22.44 -2.74
CA ASP A 191 -5.97 -23.21 -3.28
C ASP A 191 -6.67 -22.50 -4.44
N MET A 192 -6.78 -21.17 -4.43
CA MET A 192 -7.26 -20.37 -5.58
C MET A 192 -6.38 -20.59 -6.84
N MET A 193 -5.06 -20.64 -6.70
CA MET A 193 -4.17 -21.00 -7.83
C MET A 193 -4.42 -22.42 -8.32
N LYS A 194 -4.59 -23.38 -7.41
CA LYS A 194 -4.85 -24.79 -7.78
C LYS A 194 -6.17 -24.97 -8.52
N LYS A 195 -7.19 -24.24 -8.12
CA LYS A 195 -8.51 -24.24 -8.78
C LYS A 195 -8.53 -23.43 -10.08
N LYS A 196 -7.45 -22.72 -10.41
CA LYS A 196 -7.36 -21.77 -11.53
C LYS A 196 -8.32 -20.59 -11.40
N GLU A 197 -8.65 -20.21 -10.20
CA GLU A 197 -9.40 -19.02 -9.85
C GLU A 197 -8.53 -17.76 -9.95
N THR A 198 -7.23 -17.94 -9.82
CA THR A 198 -6.17 -16.97 -10.12
C THR A 198 -5.01 -17.64 -10.85
N PRO A 199 -4.29 -16.98 -11.77
CA PRO A 199 -3.22 -17.62 -12.52
C PRO A 199 -1.90 -17.68 -11.74
N ILE A 200 -1.08 -18.69 -12.03
CA ILE A 200 0.30 -18.75 -11.50
C ILE A 200 1.13 -17.54 -11.98
N SER A 201 0.85 -17.00 -13.17
CA SER A 201 1.53 -15.81 -13.69
C SER A 201 1.35 -14.56 -12.79
N GLN A 202 0.34 -14.55 -11.92
CA GLN A 202 0.13 -13.48 -10.93
C GLN A 202 1.33 -13.31 -9.97
N LEU A 203 2.12 -14.35 -9.75
CA LEU A 203 3.37 -14.27 -8.97
C LEU A 203 4.44 -13.35 -9.59
N ALA A 204 4.24 -12.89 -10.82
CA ALA A 204 5.08 -11.91 -11.49
C ALA A 204 4.38 -10.56 -11.70
N ASP A 205 3.12 -10.43 -11.32
CA ASP A 205 2.37 -9.20 -11.52
C ASP A 205 2.72 -8.18 -10.42
N GLN A 206 3.07 -6.99 -10.89
CA GLN A 206 3.10 -5.74 -10.13
C GLN A 206 1.77 -5.02 -10.32
N TYR A 207 1.57 -3.87 -9.67
CA TYR A 207 0.29 -3.15 -9.72
C TYR A 207 -0.14 -2.76 -11.14
N ASP A 208 0.74 -2.17 -11.95
CA ASP A 208 0.37 -1.71 -13.30
C ASP A 208 -0.04 -2.86 -14.23
N PRO A 209 0.73 -3.96 -14.35
CA PRO A 209 0.30 -5.13 -15.12
C PRO A 209 -1.00 -5.75 -14.60
N MET A 210 -1.18 -5.82 -13.29
CA MET A 210 -2.39 -6.36 -12.68
C MET A 210 -3.62 -5.50 -13.03
N MET A 211 -3.52 -4.17 -12.88
CA MET A 211 -4.60 -3.26 -13.25
C MET A 211 -4.95 -3.37 -14.74
N GLN A 212 -3.95 -3.48 -15.61
CA GLN A 212 -4.19 -3.65 -17.05
C GLN A 212 -4.99 -4.92 -17.34
N LYS A 213 -4.65 -6.04 -16.70
CA LYS A 213 -5.38 -7.30 -16.85
C LYS A 213 -6.83 -7.20 -16.33
N PHE A 214 -7.07 -6.43 -15.28
CA PHE A 214 -8.43 -6.13 -14.82
C PHE A 214 -9.20 -5.32 -15.87
N PHE A 215 -8.62 -4.26 -16.44
CA PHE A 215 -9.26 -3.46 -17.48
C PHE A 215 -9.49 -4.23 -18.78
N ASP A 216 -8.62 -5.16 -19.13
CA ASP A 216 -8.76 -6.05 -20.28
C ASP A 216 -9.77 -7.18 -20.02
N GLY A 217 -10.28 -7.29 -18.81
CA GLY A 217 -11.25 -8.31 -18.40
C GLY A 217 -10.66 -9.72 -18.31
N GLU A 218 -9.33 -9.84 -18.16
CA GLU A 218 -8.65 -11.10 -17.81
C GLU A 218 -8.93 -11.43 -16.34
N TYR A 219 -8.86 -10.44 -15.45
CA TYR A 219 -9.26 -10.54 -14.05
C TYR A 219 -10.68 -9.99 -13.86
N ALA A 220 -11.46 -10.63 -13.02
CA ALA A 220 -12.82 -10.19 -12.67
C ALA A 220 -12.83 -9.23 -11.47
N SER A 221 -11.79 -9.30 -10.65
CA SER A 221 -11.58 -8.48 -9.46
C SER A 221 -10.10 -8.26 -9.21
#